data_a75135b3808f420539a53e90736f12b3
#
_entry.id   a75135b3808f420539a53e90736f12b3
#
_cell.length_a   1.000
_cell.length_b   1.000
_cell.length_c   1.000
_cell.angle_alpha   90.00
_cell.angle_beta   90.00
_cell.angle_gamma   90.00
#
_symmetry.space_group_name_H-M   'P 1'
#
loop_
_entity.id
_entity.type
_entity.pdbx_description
1 polymer ?
#
loop_
_entity_poly.entity_id
_entity_poly.type
_entity_poly.pdbx_seq_one_letter_code
_entity_poly.pdbx_strand_id
1 'polypeptide(L)'
;MQDEGGYLQNLTLYTSQSGVSTVALKRSADLDAEFGGKVYVAEYGSNMDSASFWITADLAGNAPDGSAIQLETTGLDGQKQNLELSTSAYKDGTRYNVSASVFSSGGNGSKRALYTITAGTEGDKQVYQILVERRLDLSDLKAYLPDDKDLAKNILPKFDTTGTTRDYETTVVVSTASLQVVPKAFSGNWYQLAISSENVTTGEVKEVPFSSTDTAVSVPLADTGDTKVTLSMSEANTYADPALAEKTYTSTGTYTILVHKSTSDKVSFQVTPEDAVISVYDKDGERLTPSADSLMVYENILQGEAYTWNISKYGYISKQGSFTGGEVSDITAELVKQDATQPEITDNDWINFQNSDTNNGITGSSTPTSADSTLLKWNTRIGVGWEAAITPPLILGGAVYVASGQFIYKLDKNTGEILQTSEQLSGNMQYAMIPLTYAEGMLFAQIGGGQIQAVSATSLKSLWISESLGGQTLSPITYKDGYIYTGTWNSETTAGSYFCLSVTDEDPSTGIEIKHCTWKYNHKGGFYWAGSYASSDYLVFGSDDGSSEGTDTNSAILYSVNTHTGLLCHLIH
;
A
#
# COMPACT_ATOMS: atom_id res chain seq x y z
N MET A 1 26.12 -3.53 -25.19
CA MET A 1 25.54 -4.44 -26.18
C MET A 1 26.61 -4.77 -27.21
N GLN A 2 26.74 -6.00 -27.62
CA GLN A 2 27.69 -6.42 -28.66
C GLN A 2 26.84 -6.75 -29.90
N ASP A 3 27.11 -6.05 -31.04
CA ASP A 3 26.44 -6.30 -32.30
C ASP A 3 27.32 -7.26 -33.15
N GLU A 4 26.88 -8.49 -33.38
CA GLU A 4 27.64 -9.45 -34.16
C GLU A 4 27.88 -8.91 -35.59
N GLY A 5 29.13 -8.69 -35.95
CA GLY A 5 29.55 -8.11 -37.25
C GLY A 5 29.42 -6.59 -37.33
N GLY A 6 29.09 -5.90 -36.26
CA GLY A 6 29.07 -4.44 -36.16
C GLY A 6 30.44 -3.85 -35.92
N TYR A 7 30.64 -2.58 -36.32
CA TYR A 7 31.88 -1.82 -36.04
C TYR A 7 31.89 -1.18 -34.65
N LEU A 8 30.77 -1.27 -33.88
CA LEU A 8 30.67 -0.80 -32.52
C LEU A 8 30.50 -1.94 -31.54
N GLN A 9 31.12 -1.78 -30.37
CA GLN A 9 30.91 -2.58 -29.18
C GLN A 9 30.64 -1.66 -27.97
N ASN A 10 30.11 -2.22 -26.86
CA ASN A 10 29.86 -1.51 -25.60
C ASN A 10 28.92 -0.29 -25.73
N LEU A 11 28.06 -0.29 -26.76
CA LEU A 11 27.08 0.78 -26.95
C LEU A 11 26.10 0.80 -25.76
N THR A 12 26.10 1.89 -25.00
CA THR A 12 25.28 2.06 -23.81
C THR A 12 24.80 3.50 -23.69
N LEU A 13 23.52 3.66 -23.33
CA LEU A 13 22.91 4.96 -23.04
C LEU A 13 22.70 5.11 -21.52
N TYR A 14 23.12 6.24 -20.97
CA TYR A 14 22.98 6.57 -19.56
C TYR A 14 22.10 7.81 -19.36
N THR A 15 21.37 7.87 -18.25
CA THR A 15 20.59 9.04 -17.81
C THR A 15 21.31 9.90 -16.78
N SER A 16 22.51 9.51 -16.36
CA SER A 16 23.32 10.29 -15.43
C SER A 16 24.78 10.34 -15.85
N GLN A 17 25.45 11.45 -15.58
CA GLN A 17 26.88 11.60 -15.83
C GLN A 17 27.73 10.60 -15.03
N SER A 18 27.29 10.20 -13.85
CA SER A 18 27.96 9.21 -13.01
C SER A 18 27.92 7.78 -13.55
N GLY A 19 27.06 7.49 -14.55
CA GLY A 19 26.94 6.20 -15.21
C GLY A 19 26.29 5.10 -14.37
N VAL A 20 25.56 5.47 -13.32
CA VAL A 20 24.89 4.50 -12.44
C VAL A 20 23.56 4.02 -13.06
N SER A 21 22.89 4.89 -13.86
CA SER A 21 21.58 4.58 -14.44
C SER A 21 21.67 4.47 -15.95
N THR A 22 21.34 3.31 -16.49
CA THR A 22 21.30 3.02 -17.93
C THR A 22 19.89 2.94 -18.44
N VAL A 23 19.70 3.29 -19.72
CA VAL A 23 18.48 3.01 -20.47
C VAL A 23 18.74 1.80 -21.37
N ALA A 24 17.83 0.84 -21.36
CA ALA A 24 17.95 -0.34 -22.21
C ALA A 24 17.81 0.05 -23.70
N LEU A 25 18.76 -0.39 -24.51
CA LEU A 25 18.70 -0.26 -25.97
C LEU A 25 18.10 -1.54 -26.55
N LYS A 26 16.95 -1.42 -27.20
CA LYS A 26 16.28 -2.53 -27.91
C LYS A 26 16.55 -2.43 -29.40
N ARG A 27 17.08 -3.49 -29.99
CA ARG A 27 17.30 -3.56 -31.45
C ARG A 27 15.93 -3.64 -32.18
N SER A 28 15.70 -2.77 -33.15
CA SER A 28 14.50 -2.70 -34.01
C SER A 28 14.90 -2.77 -35.47
N ALA A 29 15.11 -3.99 -35.98
CA ALA A 29 15.60 -4.21 -37.32
C ALA A 29 14.60 -3.80 -38.45
N ASP A 30 13.33 -3.82 -38.12
CA ASP A 30 12.23 -3.36 -38.97
C ASP A 30 12.29 -1.86 -39.31
N LEU A 31 12.95 -1.08 -38.46
CA LEU A 31 13.14 0.36 -38.63
C LEU A 31 14.41 0.73 -39.41
N ASP A 32 15.30 -0.22 -39.69
CA ASP A 32 16.60 0.07 -40.34
C ASP A 32 16.46 0.77 -41.68
N ALA A 33 15.54 0.31 -42.51
CA ALA A 33 15.33 0.88 -43.83
C ALA A 33 14.78 2.31 -43.75
N GLU A 34 13.92 2.58 -42.79
CA GLU A 34 13.32 3.90 -42.60
C GLU A 34 14.33 4.93 -42.07
N PHE A 35 15.20 4.51 -41.16
CA PHE A 35 16.17 5.40 -40.50
C PHE A 35 17.57 5.38 -41.13
N GLY A 36 17.81 4.49 -42.09
CA GLY A 36 19.07 4.44 -42.84
C GLY A 36 20.28 3.95 -42.05
N GLY A 37 20.06 3.03 -41.08
CA GLY A 37 21.11 2.46 -40.24
C GLY A 37 20.56 1.41 -39.30
N LYS A 38 21.43 0.82 -38.48
CA LYS A 38 21.00 -0.13 -37.43
C LYS A 38 20.29 0.61 -36.29
N VAL A 39 18.97 0.44 -36.15
CA VAL A 39 18.15 1.17 -35.19
C VAL A 39 18.08 0.48 -33.83
N TYR A 40 18.30 1.27 -32.80
CA TYR A 40 18.10 0.90 -31.39
C TYR A 40 17.12 1.89 -30.75
N VAL A 41 16.06 1.39 -30.16
CA VAL A 41 15.05 2.20 -29.45
C VAL A 41 15.37 2.20 -27.96
N ALA A 42 15.35 3.39 -27.36
CA ALA A 42 15.54 3.62 -25.95
C ALA A 42 14.31 4.33 -25.38
N GLU A 43 13.54 3.65 -24.55
CA GLU A 43 12.39 4.21 -23.84
C GLU A 43 12.80 4.73 -22.48
N TYR A 44 12.36 5.91 -22.08
CA TYR A 44 12.57 6.46 -20.73
C TYR A 44 11.26 6.95 -20.13
N GLY A 45 11.25 7.16 -18.80
CA GLY A 45 10.03 7.45 -18.06
C GLY A 45 9.27 8.69 -18.55
N SER A 46 7.96 8.61 -18.57
CA SER A 46 7.03 9.62 -19.10
C SER A 46 6.93 10.91 -18.27
N ASN A 47 7.37 10.89 -17.02
CA ASN A 47 7.28 12.02 -16.07
C ASN A 47 8.44 13.02 -16.17
N MET A 48 9.36 12.86 -17.12
CA MET A 48 10.51 13.74 -17.26
C MET A 48 10.28 14.78 -18.36
N ASP A 49 10.23 16.04 -18.00
CA ASP A 49 10.08 17.16 -18.95
C ASP A 49 11.39 17.48 -19.68
N SER A 50 12.52 17.12 -19.09
CA SER A 50 13.84 17.24 -19.71
C SER A 50 14.71 16.07 -19.31
N ALA A 51 15.50 15.57 -20.24
CA ALA A 51 16.48 14.55 -19.95
C ALA A 51 17.80 14.87 -20.67
N SER A 52 18.90 14.65 -19.98
CA SER A 52 20.25 14.62 -20.56
C SER A 52 20.69 13.18 -20.66
N PHE A 53 21.32 12.82 -21.76
CA PHE A 53 21.82 11.47 -21.97
C PHE A 53 23.34 11.48 -22.19
N TRP A 54 23.98 10.38 -21.86
CA TRP A 54 25.39 10.13 -22.10
C TRP A 54 25.49 8.79 -22.83
N ILE A 55 26.29 8.76 -23.91
CA ILE A 55 26.50 7.56 -24.72
C ILE A 55 27.93 7.09 -24.54
N THR A 56 28.13 5.78 -24.34
CA THR A 56 29.43 5.13 -24.53
C THR A 56 29.36 4.23 -25.74
N ALA A 57 30.44 4.24 -26.53
CA ALA A 57 30.63 3.34 -27.64
C ALA A 57 32.12 3.16 -27.88
N ASP A 58 32.54 1.94 -28.20
CA ASP A 58 33.90 1.60 -28.54
C ASP A 58 33.92 1.00 -29.95
N LEU A 59 35.03 1.16 -30.68
CA LEU A 59 35.23 0.43 -31.94
C LEU A 59 35.42 -1.06 -31.66
N ALA A 60 34.70 -1.89 -32.40
CA ALA A 60 34.87 -3.33 -32.34
C ALA A 60 36.17 -3.77 -33.07
N GLY A 61 36.68 -4.94 -32.68
CA GLY A 61 37.94 -5.45 -33.26
C GLY A 61 37.91 -5.78 -34.74
N ASN A 62 36.74 -5.80 -35.34
CA ASN A 62 36.52 -5.99 -36.81
C ASN A 62 36.30 -4.67 -37.57
N ALA A 63 36.38 -3.53 -36.87
CA ALA A 63 36.33 -2.23 -37.54
C ALA A 63 37.60 -2.03 -38.37
N PRO A 64 37.53 -1.42 -39.60
CA PRO A 64 38.69 -1.16 -40.43
C PRO A 64 39.77 -0.35 -39.70
N ASP A 65 41.04 -0.58 -40.05
CA ASP A 65 42.15 0.21 -39.51
C ASP A 65 41.95 1.71 -39.85
N GLY A 66 42.16 2.56 -38.85
CA GLY A 66 41.96 4.01 -38.97
C GLY A 66 40.49 4.44 -38.84
N SER A 67 39.60 3.54 -38.41
CA SER A 67 38.20 3.87 -38.10
C SER A 67 38.08 4.90 -36.97
N ALA A 68 37.04 5.74 -37.06
CA ALA A 68 36.66 6.70 -36.03
C ALA A 68 35.15 6.58 -35.74
N ILE A 69 34.76 7.06 -34.55
CA ILE A 69 33.37 7.21 -34.17
C ILE A 69 32.97 8.67 -34.34
N GLN A 70 31.91 8.94 -35.05
CA GLN A 70 31.31 10.26 -35.21
C GLN A 70 29.88 10.19 -34.65
N LEU A 71 29.47 11.20 -33.88
CA LEU A 71 28.15 11.30 -33.28
C LEU A 71 27.47 12.59 -33.73
N GLU A 72 26.31 12.44 -34.33
CA GLU A 72 25.46 13.56 -34.75
C GLU A 72 24.13 13.51 -34.01
N THR A 73 23.55 14.67 -33.73
CA THR A 73 22.15 14.82 -33.35
C THR A 73 21.47 15.82 -34.24
N THR A 74 20.16 15.71 -34.40
CA THR A 74 19.38 16.71 -35.11
C THR A 74 18.70 17.60 -34.08
N GLY A 75 18.96 18.90 -34.15
CA GLY A 75 18.33 19.89 -33.25
C GLY A 75 16.85 20.11 -33.56
N LEU A 76 16.15 20.82 -32.68
CA LEU A 76 14.73 21.15 -32.86
C LEU A 76 14.46 22.04 -34.10
N ASP A 77 15.46 22.67 -34.64
CA ASP A 77 15.44 23.46 -35.89
C ASP A 77 15.67 22.61 -37.17
N GLY A 78 15.81 21.30 -37.02
CA GLY A 78 16.11 20.38 -38.10
C GLY A 78 17.55 20.39 -38.55
N GLN A 79 18.43 21.20 -37.92
CA GLN A 79 19.84 21.26 -38.29
C GLN A 79 20.62 20.12 -37.60
N LYS A 80 21.45 19.47 -38.40
CA LYS A 80 22.40 18.47 -37.88
C LYS A 80 23.53 19.18 -37.14
N GLN A 81 23.76 18.74 -35.92
CA GLN A 81 24.87 19.20 -35.08
C GLN A 81 25.83 18.05 -34.83
N ASN A 82 27.10 18.24 -35.20
CA ASN A 82 28.16 17.34 -34.75
C ASN A 82 28.41 17.61 -33.29
N LEU A 83 28.22 16.59 -32.48
CA LEU A 83 28.51 16.68 -31.04
C LEU A 83 30.03 16.51 -30.84
N GLU A 84 30.71 17.58 -30.43
CA GLU A 84 32.08 17.46 -29.98
C GLU A 84 32.16 16.56 -28.76
N LEU A 85 32.94 15.51 -28.89
CA LEU A 85 33.13 14.49 -27.86
C LEU A 85 33.93 15.09 -26.70
N SER A 86 33.26 15.56 -25.67
CA SER A 86 33.98 15.84 -24.42
C SER A 86 34.31 14.51 -23.73
N THR A 87 35.54 14.09 -23.88
CA THR A 87 36.04 12.84 -23.30
C THR A 87 36.28 13.02 -21.80
N SER A 88 35.35 12.54 -20.99
CA SER A 88 35.55 12.36 -19.56
C SER A 88 35.90 10.90 -19.29
N ALA A 89 37.04 10.65 -18.70
CA ALA A 89 37.42 9.30 -18.26
C ALA A 89 36.60 8.90 -17.02
N TYR A 90 35.87 7.82 -17.13
CA TYR A 90 35.15 7.17 -16.04
C TYR A 90 35.79 5.82 -15.69
N LYS A 91 35.41 5.24 -14.58
CA LYS A 91 35.94 3.93 -14.13
C LYS A 91 35.74 2.80 -15.16
N ASP A 92 34.78 2.93 -16.05
CA ASP A 92 34.34 1.96 -17.05
C ASP A 92 34.67 2.37 -18.49
N GLY A 93 35.51 3.37 -18.71
CA GLY A 93 35.93 3.81 -20.04
C GLY A 93 35.66 5.28 -20.34
N THR A 94 35.74 5.64 -21.61
CA THR A 94 35.50 7.00 -22.10
C THR A 94 34.02 7.17 -22.45
N ARG A 95 33.37 8.20 -21.87
CA ARG A 95 31.99 8.55 -22.17
C ARG A 95 31.91 9.81 -23.00
N TYR A 96 31.05 9.74 -24.00
CA TYR A 96 30.71 10.86 -24.84
C TYR A 96 29.50 11.58 -24.22
N ASN A 97 29.67 12.84 -23.89
CA ASN A 97 28.57 13.65 -23.39
C ASN A 97 27.70 14.14 -24.55
N VAL A 98 26.54 13.55 -24.70
CA VAL A 98 25.50 14.02 -25.63
C VAL A 98 24.54 14.94 -24.89
N SER A 99 25.07 15.93 -24.18
CA SER A 99 24.29 16.92 -23.48
C SER A 99 23.48 17.79 -24.45
N ALA A 100 22.48 17.19 -25.06
CA ALA A 100 21.41 17.96 -25.64
C ALA A 100 20.22 17.85 -24.68
N SER A 101 19.70 19.00 -24.25
CA SER A 101 18.38 19.08 -23.65
C SER A 101 17.38 18.67 -24.74
N VAL A 102 17.22 17.38 -24.91
CA VAL A 102 16.45 16.78 -26.00
C VAL A 102 14.96 17.05 -25.84
N PHE A 103 14.55 17.40 -24.62
CA PHE A 103 13.16 17.66 -24.29
C PHE A 103 13.10 19.04 -23.62
N SER A 104 12.60 20.03 -24.31
CA SER A 104 12.44 21.36 -23.70
C SER A 104 11.37 21.35 -22.62
N SER A 105 11.69 21.95 -21.49
CA SER A 105 10.71 22.32 -20.46
C SER A 105 9.73 23.33 -21.08
N GLY A 106 8.47 22.98 -21.25
CA GLY A 106 7.46 23.93 -21.67
C GLY A 106 6.38 23.40 -22.60
N GLY A 107 6.13 22.11 -22.63
CA GLY A 107 4.98 21.52 -23.33
C GLY A 107 5.10 21.42 -24.86
N ASN A 108 6.08 22.08 -25.47
CA ASN A 108 6.28 22.13 -26.93
C ASN A 108 7.55 21.45 -27.40
N GLY A 109 8.24 20.68 -26.55
CA GLY A 109 9.47 19.99 -26.92
C GLY A 109 9.23 18.66 -27.63
N SER A 110 10.19 18.23 -28.44
CA SER A 110 10.17 16.91 -29.04
C SER A 110 10.04 15.82 -27.99
N LYS A 111 9.23 14.80 -28.27
CA LYS A 111 9.06 13.62 -27.44
C LYS A 111 10.05 12.51 -27.79
N ARG A 112 10.78 12.70 -28.86
CA ARG A 112 11.77 11.79 -29.43
C ARG A 112 13.04 12.53 -29.80
N ALA A 113 14.17 11.84 -29.69
CA ALA A 113 15.45 12.32 -30.19
C ALA A 113 16.14 11.25 -30.99
N LEU A 114 16.80 11.65 -32.06
CA LEU A 114 17.57 10.77 -32.93
C LEU A 114 19.06 11.11 -32.82
N TYR A 115 19.85 10.14 -32.35
CA TYR A 115 21.30 10.21 -32.39
C TYR A 115 21.82 9.28 -33.47
N THR A 116 22.64 9.82 -34.36
CA THR A 116 23.29 9.05 -35.41
C THR A 116 24.76 8.84 -35.03
N ILE A 117 25.17 7.58 -34.94
CA ILE A 117 26.56 7.22 -34.73
C ILE A 117 27.08 6.59 -36.00
N THR A 118 28.18 7.13 -36.52
CA THR A 118 28.88 6.56 -37.66
C THR A 118 30.20 5.99 -37.15
N ALA A 119 30.45 4.72 -37.44
CA ALA A 119 31.68 4.02 -37.09
C ALA A 119 32.34 3.48 -38.33
N GLY A 120 33.63 3.74 -38.51
CA GLY A 120 34.39 3.28 -39.67
C GLY A 120 35.29 4.33 -40.27
N THR A 121 35.70 4.12 -41.53
CA THR A 121 36.48 5.03 -42.34
C THR A 121 35.60 5.73 -43.38
N GLU A 122 36.11 6.73 -44.07
CA GLU A 122 35.35 7.45 -45.10
C GLU A 122 34.82 6.52 -46.25
N GLY A 123 35.55 5.45 -46.55
CA GLY A 123 35.17 4.48 -47.61
C GLY A 123 34.44 3.24 -47.10
N ASP A 124 34.44 2.97 -45.80
CA ASP A 124 33.80 1.78 -45.23
C ASP A 124 33.27 2.12 -43.83
N LYS A 125 31.97 2.41 -43.73
CA LYS A 125 31.32 2.87 -42.51
C LYS A 125 29.99 2.18 -42.24
N GLN A 126 29.66 2.00 -41.00
CA GLN A 126 28.36 1.56 -40.55
C GLN A 126 27.65 2.68 -39.76
N VAL A 127 26.35 2.79 -39.95
CA VAL A 127 25.50 3.78 -39.32
C VAL A 127 24.64 3.09 -38.27
N TYR A 128 24.60 3.66 -37.08
CA TYR A 128 23.77 3.26 -35.95
C TYR A 128 22.88 4.42 -35.57
N GLN A 129 21.62 4.13 -35.40
CA GLN A 129 20.60 5.11 -35.02
C GLN A 129 20.12 4.79 -33.60
N ILE A 130 20.22 5.73 -32.68
CA ILE A 130 19.60 5.61 -31.35
C ILE A 130 18.39 6.53 -31.33
N LEU A 131 17.21 5.93 -31.38
CA LEU A 131 15.94 6.62 -31.23
C LEU A 131 15.57 6.61 -29.73
N VAL A 132 15.68 7.77 -29.08
CA VAL A 132 15.27 7.95 -27.68
C VAL A 132 13.87 8.52 -27.67
N GLU A 133 12.96 7.85 -27.00
CA GLU A 133 11.57 8.28 -26.92
C GLU A 133 11.01 8.18 -25.51
N ARG A 134 10.03 9.02 -25.22
CA ARG A 134 9.29 8.92 -23.99
C ARG A 134 8.40 7.69 -24.02
N ARG A 135 8.48 6.91 -22.94
CA ARG A 135 7.51 5.86 -22.71
C ARG A 135 6.14 6.50 -22.47
N LEU A 136 5.13 6.07 -23.22
CA LEU A 136 3.77 6.55 -23.06
C LEU A 136 3.10 5.80 -21.89
N ASP A 137 3.05 6.46 -20.73
CA ASP A 137 2.50 5.91 -19.49
C ASP A 137 1.33 6.73 -18.99
N LEU A 138 0.40 6.06 -18.31
CA LEU A 138 -0.55 6.71 -17.41
C LEU A 138 0.13 6.98 -16.06
N SER A 139 -0.31 8.01 -15.36
CA SER A 139 0.10 8.28 -13.97
C SER A 139 -0.75 7.52 -12.96
N ASP A 140 -1.99 7.13 -13.34
CA ASP A 140 -2.90 6.29 -12.57
C ASP A 140 -3.97 5.69 -13.50
N LEU A 141 -4.54 4.57 -13.10
CA LEU A 141 -5.67 3.91 -13.77
C LEU A 141 -6.57 3.28 -12.73
N LYS A 142 -7.85 3.68 -12.73
CA LYS A 142 -8.86 3.15 -11.82
C LYS A 142 -10.11 2.75 -12.60
N ALA A 143 -10.83 1.80 -12.05
CA ALA A 143 -12.15 1.43 -12.54
C ALA A 143 -13.12 1.24 -11.38
N TYR A 144 -14.39 1.54 -11.63
CA TYR A 144 -15.45 1.53 -10.63
C TYR A 144 -16.71 0.89 -11.20
N LEU A 145 -17.55 0.33 -10.34
CA LEU A 145 -18.88 -0.13 -10.74
C LEU A 145 -19.77 1.05 -11.11
N PRO A 146 -20.77 0.87 -12.00
CA PRO A 146 -21.59 1.97 -12.51
C PRO A 146 -22.52 2.62 -11.44
N ASP A 147 -22.76 1.95 -10.33
CA ASP A 147 -23.54 2.43 -9.18
C ASP A 147 -22.69 3.18 -8.14
N ASP A 148 -21.37 3.08 -8.20
CA ASP A 148 -20.43 3.85 -7.37
C ASP A 148 -20.30 5.30 -7.89
N LYS A 149 -21.29 6.15 -7.55
CA LYS A 149 -21.38 7.53 -8.03
C LYS A 149 -20.28 8.44 -7.49
N ASP A 150 -19.72 8.10 -6.34
CA ASP A 150 -18.69 8.88 -5.67
C ASP A 150 -17.27 8.42 -6.07
N LEU A 151 -17.15 7.39 -6.91
CA LEU A 151 -15.89 6.78 -7.35
C LEU A 151 -14.99 6.42 -6.15
N ALA A 152 -15.60 5.87 -5.11
CA ALA A 152 -14.96 5.62 -3.83
C ALA A 152 -14.24 4.27 -3.81
N LYS A 153 -14.79 3.25 -4.49
CA LYS A 153 -14.28 1.88 -4.45
C LYS A 153 -13.68 1.46 -5.78
N ASN A 154 -12.35 1.66 -5.92
CA ASN A 154 -11.61 1.15 -7.08
C ASN A 154 -11.59 -0.39 -7.08
N ILE A 155 -11.98 -0.99 -8.21
CA ILE A 155 -12.04 -2.46 -8.38
C ILE A 155 -10.82 -3.05 -9.11
N LEU A 156 -9.84 -2.22 -9.50
CA LEU A 156 -8.59 -2.70 -10.09
C LEU A 156 -7.54 -2.93 -9.00
N PRO A 157 -6.59 -3.85 -9.22
CA PRO A 157 -5.38 -3.93 -8.42
C PRO A 157 -4.65 -2.59 -8.35
N LYS A 158 -3.79 -2.43 -7.34
CA LYS A 158 -2.98 -1.21 -7.19
C LYS A 158 -2.22 -0.90 -8.48
N PHE A 159 -2.35 0.33 -8.96
CA PHE A 159 -1.68 0.78 -10.17
C PHE A 159 -0.14 0.76 -10.03
N ASP A 160 0.53 0.21 -11.02
CA ASP A 160 1.99 0.19 -11.08
C ASP A 160 2.54 1.49 -11.70
N THR A 161 2.99 2.39 -10.84
CA THR A 161 3.58 3.68 -11.24
C THR A 161 4.93 3.55 -11.94
N THR A 162 5.55 2.36 -11.94
CA THR A 162 6.81 2.11 -12.66
C THR A 162 6.58 1.87 -14.15
N GLY A 163 5.32 1.58 -14.54
CA GLY A 163 4.92 1.27 -15.92
C GLY A 163 5.42 -0.08 -16.41
N THR A 164 5.82 -0.97 -15.51
CA THR A 164 6.22 -2.35 -15.83
C THR A 164 4.99 -3.22 -16.08
N THR A 165 3.97 -3.08 -15.21
CA THR A 165 2.67 -3.74 -15.35
C THR A 165 1.72 -2.83 -16.09
N ARG A 166 1.17 -3.32 -17.20
CA ARG A 166 0.20 -2.61 -18.04
C ARG A 166 -1.08 -3.40 -18.27
N ASP A 167 -1.11 -4.63 -17.83
CA ASP A 167 -2.25 -5.53 -17.94
C ASP A 167 -2.85 -5.73 -16.54
N TYR A 168 -4.12 -5.40 -16.40
CA TYR A 168 -4.89 -5.49 -15.18
C TYR A 168 -6.07 -6.44 -15.38
N GLU A 169 -6.51 -7.07 -14.32
CA GLU A 169 -7.66 -7.98 -14.33
C GLU A 169 -8.61 -7.62 -13.18
N THR A 170 -9.90 -7.80 -13.41
CA THR A 170 -10.95 -7.65 -12.39
C THR A 170 -12.11 -8.57 -12.71
N THR A 171 -12.89 -8.92 -11.70
CA THR A 171 -14.10 -9.74 -11.85
C THR A 171 -15.32 -8.94 -11.42
N VAL A 172 -16.40 -9.01 -12.20
CA VAL A 172 -17.66 -8.35 -11.91
C VAL A 172 -18.84 -9.31 -12.03
N VAL A 173 -19.96 -8.95 -11.43
CA VAL A 173 -21.19 -9.73 -11.56
C VAL A 173 -21.66 -9.74 -13.01
N VAL A 174 -22.19 -10.88 -13.47
CA VAL A 174 -22.64 -11.07 -14.86
C VAL A 174 -23.63 -9.99 -15.34
N SER A 175 -24.44 -9.41 -14.45
CA SER A 175 -25.38 -8.34 -14.76
C SER A 175 -24.73 -6.96 -14.95
N THR A 176 -23.44 -6.79 -14.65
CA THR A 176 -22.75 -5.51 -14.81
C THR A 176 -22.63 -5.17 -16.30
N ALA A 177 -23.27 -4.09 -16.74
CA ALA A 177 -23.33 -3.70 -18.15
C ALA A 177 -22.17 -2.78 -18.59
N SER A 178 -21.53 -2.08 -17.65
CA SER A 178 -20.43 -1.15 -17.95
C SER A 178 -19.53 -0.95 -16.72
N LEU A 179 -18.33 -0.39 -16.93
CA LEU A 179 -17.46 0.14 -15.88
C LEU A 179 -17.29 1.63 -16.05
N GLN A 180 -17.04 2.33 -14.95
CA GLN A 180 -16.53 3.70 -14.96
C GLN A 180 -15.00 3.64 -14.90
N VAL A 181 -14.32 3.89 -16.02
CA VAL A 181 -12.86 3.86 -16.11
C VAL A 181 -12.32 5.28 -16.01
N VAL A 182 -11.35 5.51 -15.13
CA VAL A 182 -10.69 6.80 -14.92
C VAL A 182 -9.21 6.67 -15.22
N PRO A 183 -8.78 6.97 -16.43
CA PRO A 183 -7.36 7.06 -16.76
C PRO A 183 -6.81 8.43 -16.35
N LYS A 184 -5.66 8.46 -15.71
CA LYS A 184 -4.98 9.70 -15.34
C LYS A 184 -3.70 9.86 -16.14
N ALA A 185 -3.59 10.96 -16.87
CA ALA A 185 -2.38 11.30 -17.62
C ALA A 185 -1.34 11.97 -16.71
N PHE A 186 -0.07 11.92 -17.12
CA PHE A 186 0.91 12.86 -16.62
C PHE A 186 0.61 14.28 -17.13
N SER A 187 1.00 15.30 -16.37
CA SER A 187 0.80 16.70 -16.76
C SER A 187 1.47 17.00 -18.11
N GLY A 188 0.70 17.56 -19.03
CA GLY A 188 1.13 17.87 -20.38
C GLY A 188 0.52 16.93 -21.42
N ASN A 189 -0.49 17.39 -22.13
CA ASN A 189 -1.24 16.64 -23.16
C ASN A 189 -0.41 16.38 -24.43
N TRP A 190 0.69 15.64 -24.32
CA TRP A 190 1.59 15.33 -25.43
C TRP A 190 1.25 14.01 -26.14
N TYR A 191 0.20 13.31 -25.68
CA TYR A 191 -0.31 12.12 -26.36
C TYR A 191 -1.83 12.14 -26.51
N GLN A 192 -2.33 11.35 -27.45
CA GLN A 192 -3.75 11.07 -27.61
C GLN A 192 -4.07 9.74 -26.92
N LEU A 193 -5.19 9.68 -26.24
CA LEU A 193 -5.70 8.47 -25.62
C LEU A 193 -6.99 8.05 -26.32
N ALA A 194 -7.08 6.77 -26.69
CA ALA A 194 -8.29 6.13 -27.18
C ALA A 194 -8.64 4.96 -26.28
N ILE A 195 -9.93 4.72 -26.09
CA ILE A 195 -10.45 3.61 -25.29
C ILE A 195 -11.35 2.75 -26.18
N SER A 196 -11.18 1.44 -26.11
CA SER A 196 -12.06 0.48 -26.77
C SER A 196 -12.39 -0.68 -25.82
N SER A 197 -13.52 -1.34 -26.03
CA SER A 197 -13.90 -2.58 -25.36
C SER A 197 -14.11 -3.68 -26.39
N GLU A 198 -13.56 -4.85 -26.16
CA GLU A 198 -13.63 -6.03 -27.00
C GLU A 198 -14.31 -7.17 -26.25
N ASN A 199 -15.30 -7.79 -26.85
CA ASN A 199 -15.79 -9.08 -26.38
C ASN A 199 -14.77 -10.16 -26.75
N VAL A 200 -14.10 -10.73 -25.75
CA VAL A 200 -13.02 -11.72 -25.97
C VAL A 200 -13.49 -12.96 -26.72
N THR A 201 -14.77 -13.34 -26.58
CA THR A 201 -15.32 -14.54 -27.21
C THR A 201 -15.67 -14.31 -28.69
N THR A 202 -16.24 -13.14 -29.01
CA THR A 202 -16.74 -12.85 -30.37
C THR A 202 -15.79 -12.01 -31.21
N GLY A 203 -14.83 -11.33 -30.57
CA GLY A 203 -13.95 -10.36 -31.20
C GLY A 203 -14.64 -9.04 -31.58
N GLU A 204 -15.88 -8.81 -31.14
CA GLU A 204 -16.59 -7.54 -31.37
C GLU A 204 -15.92 -6.41 -30.58
N VAL A 205 -15.49 -5.37 -31.29
CA VAL A 205 -14.85 -4.19 -30.70
C VAL A 205 -15.79 -3.00 -30.77
N LYS A 206 -15.89 -2.27 -29.66
CA LYS A 206 -16.62 -1.00 -29.53
C LYS A 206 -15.68 0.11 -29.13
N GLU A 207 -15.61 1.15 -29.96
CA GLU A 207 -14.88 2.37 -29.61
C GLU A 207 -15.67 3.16 -28.57
N VAL A 208 -14.98 3.65 -27.54
CA VAL A 208 -15.57 4.42 -26.45
C VAL A 208 -15.21 5.89 -26.63
N PRO A 209 -16.21 6.78 -26.81
CA PRO A 209 -15.95 8.20 -26.86
C PRO A 209 -15.23 8.70 -25.60
N PHE A 210 -14.10 9.35 -25.78
CA PHE A 210 -13.27 9.86 -24.70
C PHE A 210 -12.93 11.33 -24.95
N SER A 211 -13.12 12.19 -23.95
CA SER A 211 -12.93 13.63 -24.11
C SER A 211 -11.74 14.19 -23.31
N SER A 212 -11.43 13.63 -22.15
CA SER A 212 -10.33 14.10 -21.30
C SER A 212 -9.90 13.05 -20.28
N THR A 213 -8.63 13.08 -19.88
CA THR A 213 -8.12 12.34 -18.73
C THR A 213 -8.67 12.93 -17.41
N ASP A 214 -8.56 12.19 -16.33
CA ASP A 214 -9.06 12.54 -14.98
C ASP A 214 -10.60 12.61 -14.87
N THR A 215 -11.32 12.14 -15.87
CA THR A 215 -12.78 12.01 -15.84
C THR A 215 -13.19 10.54 -16.00
N ALA A 216 -14.26 10.16 -15.31
CA ALA A 216 -14.82 8.83 -15.47
C ALA A 216 -15.46 8.69 -16.84
N VAL A 217 -15.15 7.59 -17.50
CA VAL A 217 -15.71 7.24 -18.81
C VAL A 217 -16.44 5.91 -18.68
N SER A 218 -17.69 5.85 -19.13
CA SER A 218 -18.50 4.63 -19.13
C SER A 218 -18.07 3.71 -20.28
N VAL A 219 -17.44 2.59 -19.91
CA VAL A 219 -16.95 1.58 -20.87
C VAL A 219 -17.94 0.40 -20.88
N PRO A 220 -18.60 0.11 -21.99
CA PRO A 220 -19.55 -0.99 -22.07
C PRO A 220 -18.84 -2.34 -21.97
N LEU A 221 -19.44 -3.26 -21.23
CA LEU A 221 -19.01 -4.65 -21.15
C LEU A 221 -19.84 -5.54 -22.07
N ALA A 222 -19.27 -6.66 -22.49
CA ALA A 222 -19.99 -7.69 -23.24
C ALA A 222 -21.16 -8.23 -22.41
N ASP A 223 -22.27 -8.57 -23.04
CA ASP A 223 -23.41 -9.14 -22.34
C ASP A 223 -23.08 -10.52 -21.73
N THR A 224 -22.26 -11.28 -22.44
CA THR A 224 -21.76 -12.59 -22.01
C THR A 224 -20.26 -12.73 -22.31
N GLY A 225 -19.56 -13.48 -21.45
CA GLY A 225 -18.11 -13.69 -21.55
C GLY A 225 -17.29 -12.50 -21.09
N ASP A 226 -15.99 -12.62 -21.24
CA ASP A 226 -15.04 -11.63 -20.77
C ASP A 226 -14.95 -10.44 -21.72
N THR A 227 -14.61 -9.29 -21.18
CA THR A 227 -14.39 -8.06 -21.93
C THR A 227 -12.96 -7.58 -21.73
N LYS A 228 -12.26 -7.33 -22.82
CA LYS A 228 -10.95 -6.68 -22.80
C LYS A 228 -11.12 -5.20 -23.08
N VAL A 229 -10.85 -4.36 -22.10
CA VAL A 229 -10.79 -2.90 -22.28
C VAL A 229 -9.36 -2.53 -22.64
N THR A 230 -9.18 -1.81 -23.73
CA THR A 230 -7.88 -1.37 -24.20
C THR A 230 -7.81 0.16 -24.17
N LEU A 231 -6.78 0.69 -23.50
CA LEU A 231 -6.45 2.10 -23.49
C LEU A 231 -5.19 2.27 -24.35
N SER A 232 -5.34 2.83 -25.54
CA SER A 232 -4.25 3.03 -26.49
C SER A 232 -3.79 4.48 -26.47
N MET A 233 -2.51 4.68 -26.24
CA MET A 233 -1.88 6.00 -26.29
C MET A 233 -1.02 6.09 -27.54
N SER A 234 -1.09 7.22 -28.22
CA SER A 234 -0.23 7.55 -29.36
C SER A 234 0.32 8.96 -29.21
N GLU A 235 1.48 9.21 -29.80
CA GLU A 235 2.07 10.55 -29.80
C GLU A 235 1.17 11.53 -30.56
N ALA A 236 0.94 12.72 -29.97
CA ALA A 236 0.22 13.78 -30.66
C ALA A 236 1.10 14.40 -31.75
N ASN A 237 0.62 14.42 -32.98
CA ASN A 237 1.37 14.88 -34.17
C ASN A 237 1.87 16.34 -34.11
N THR A 238 1.42 17.14 -33.19
CA THR A 238 1.73 18.58 -33.07
C THR A 238 3.16 18.89 -32.62
N TYR A 239 3.94 17.88 -32.21
CA TYR A 239 5.26 18.08 -31.60
C TYR A 239 6.34 17.14 -32.15
N ALA A 240 6.17 16.66 -33.37
CA ALA A 240 7.20 15.82 -33.98
C ALA A 240 8.51 16.60 -34.12
N ASP A 241 9.62 15.97 -33.74
CA ASP A 241 10.95 16.46 -34.07
C ASP A 241 11.04 16.64 -35.61
N PRO A 242 11.48 17.79 -36.13
CA PRO A 242 11.64 17.97 -37.59
C PRO A 242 12.45 16.88 -38.26
N ALA A 243 13.45 16.30 -37.58
CA ALA A 243 14.21 15.15 -38.07
C ALA A 243 13.40 13.87 -38.21
N LEU A 244 12.29 13.78 -37.54
CA LEU A 244 11.39 12.62 -37.50
C LEU A 244 10.04 12.91 -38.18
N ALA A 245 9.79 14.15 -38.62
CA ALA A 245 8.52 14.58 -39.22
C ALA A 245 8.12 13.79 -40.47
N GLU A 246 9.11 13.29 -41.22
CA GLU A 246 8.90 12.48 -42.42
C GLU A 246 8.86 10.98 -42.14
N LYS A 247 9.02 10.56 -40.87
CA LYS A 247 9.02 9.14 -40.49
C LYS A 247 7.60 8.66 -40.25
N THR A 248 7.31 7.44 -40.65
CA THR A 248 6.01 6.80 -40.44
C THR A 248 5.90 6.17 -39.03
N TYR A 249 7.03 5.92 -38.39
CA TYR A 249 7.08 5.36 -37.04
C TYR A 249 6.43 6.30 -36.02
N THR A 250 5.53 5.75 -35.21
CA THR A 250 4.83 6.47 -34.14
C THR A 250 4.97 5.69 -32.83
N SER A 251 5.37 6.39 -31.78
CA SER A 251 5.39 5.80 -30.43
C SER A 251 3.97 5.49 -29.98
N THR A 252 3.77 4.31 -29.44
CA THR A 252 2.50 3.86 -28.88
C THR A 252 2.68 3.26 -27.51
N GLY A 253 1.67 3.40 -26.65
CA GLY A 253 1.59 2.76 -25.35
C GLY A 253 0.21 2.16 -25.16
N THR A 254 0.13 1.02 -24.51
CA THR A 254 -1.15 0.33 -24.31
C THR A 254 -1.26 -0.16 -22.87
N TYR A 255 -2.44 0.06 -22.27
CA TYR A 255 -2.87 -0.59 -21.04
C TYR A 255 -4.11 -1.44 -21.34
N THR A 256 -4.24 -2.57 -20.67
CA THR A 256 -5.41 -3.43 -20.82
C THR A 256 -6.06 -3.71 -19.47
N ILE A 257 -7.39 -3.85 -19.48
CA ILE A 257 -8.15 -4.35 -18.35
C ILE A 257 -8.95 -5.54 -18.85
N LEU A 258 -8.63 -6.74 -18.36
CA LEU A 258 -9.44 -7.92 -18.62
C LEU A 258 -10.52 -8.01 -17.55
N VAL A 259 -11.78 -7.90 -17.97
CA VAL A 259 -12.95 -7.92 -17.09
C VAL A 259 -13.63 -9.27 -17.24
N HIS A 260 -13.56 -10.08 -16.19
CA HIS A 260 -14.25 -11.37 -16.10
C HIS A 260 -15.69 -11.17 -15.60
N LYS A 261 -16.62 -11.88 -16.20
CA LYS A 261 -18.00 -11.94 -15.72
C LYS A 261 -18.24 -13.23 -14.97
N SER A 262 -18.68 -13.10 -13.72
CA SER A 262 -19.01 -14.24 -12.86
C SER A 262 -20.47 -14.17 -12.42
N THR A 263 -21.09 -15.33 -12.25
CA THR A 263 -22.37 -15.42 -11.56
C THR A 263 -22.20 -15.01 -10.11
N SER A 264 -23.22 -14.41 -9.53
CA SER A 264 -23.21 -14.03 -8.12
C SER A 264 -24.24 -14.82 -7.36
N ASP A 265 -23.90 -15.13 -6.12
CA ASP A 265 -24.78 -15.75 -5.14
C ASP A 265 -24.95 -14.82 -3.93
N LYS A 266 -25.65 -15.28 -2.95
CA LYS A 266 -25.73 -14.66 -1.63
C LYS A 266 -25.28 -15.63 -0.57
N VAL A 267 -24.70 -15.11 0.50
CA VAL A 267 -24.41 -15.84 1.72
C VAL A 267 -25.22 -15.28 2.87
N SER A 268 -25.80 -16.14 3.67
CA SER A 268 -26.58 -15.79 4.86
C SER A 268 -25.86 -16.26 6.11
N PHE A 269 -25.88 -15.45 7.14
CA PHE A 269 -25.30 -15.78 8.43
C PHE A 269 -26.39 -16.03 9.47
N GLN A 270 -26.24 -17.12 10.23
CA GLN A 270 -27.06 -17.42 11.41
C GLN A 270 -26.14 -17.38 12.61
N VAL A 271 -26.24 -16.34 13.41
CA VAL A 271 -25.28 -16.06 14.48
C VAL A 271 -25.98 -16.02 15.84
N THR A 272 -25.35 -16.61 16.82
CA THR A 272 -25.78 -16.53 18.23
C THR A 272 -24.65 -15.91 19.06
N PRO A 273 -24.85 -14.80 19.79
CA PRO A 273 -26.11 -14.02 19.89
C PRO A 273 -26.41 -13.23 18.60
N GLU A 274 -27.69 -12.99 18.34
CA GLU A 274 -28.18 -12.35 17.11
C GLU A 274 -27.69 -10.91 16.88
N ASP A 275 -27.27 -10.23 17.91
CA ASP A 275 -26.74 -8.85 17.88
C ASP A 275 -25.20 -8.79 17.74
N ALA A 276 -24.56 -9.91 17.39
CA ALA A 276 -23.13 -9.90 17.06
C ALA A 276 -22.88 -9.18 15.71
N VAL A 277 -21.75 -8.50 15.63
CA VAL A 277 -21.32 -7.79 14.42
C VAL A 277 -20.67 -8.77 13.45
N ILE A 278 -21.17 -8.80 12.22
CA ILE A 278 -20.62 -9.59 11.12
C ILE A 278 -19.88 -8.65 10.18
N SER A 279 -18.67 -9.02 9.81
CA SER A 279 -17.88 -8.36 8.78
C SER A 279 -17.40 -9.39 7.78
N VAL A 280 -17.67 -9.17 6.50
CA VAL A 280 -17.23 -10.03 5.40
C VAL A 280 -16.31 -9.20 4.51
N TYR A 281 -15.22 -9.80 4.08
CA TYR A 281 -14.19 -9.16 3.28
C TYR A 281 -13.93 -9.98 2.02
N ASP A 282 -13.68 -9.28 0.91
CA ASP A 282 -13.27 -9.92 -0.35
C ASP A 282 -11.79 -10.34 -0.33
N LYS A 283 -11.29 -10.88 -1.43
CA LYS A 283 -9.89 -11.32 -1.59
C LYS A 283 -8.86 -10.21 -1.43
N ASP A 284 -9.27 -8.96 -1.65
CA ASP A 284 -8.42 -7.77 -1.52
C ASP A 284 -8.54 -7.16 -0.11
N GLY A 285 -9.37 -7.77 0.75
CA GLY A 285 -9.64 -7.37 2.13
C GLY A 285 -10.55 -6.16 2.25
N GLU A 286 -11.26 -5.81 1.20
CA GLU A 286 -12.28 -4.77 1.23
C GLU A 286 -13.55 -5.32 1.86
N ARG A 287 -14.13 -4.55 2.79
CA ARG A 287 -15.33 -4.94 3.51
C ARG A 287 -16.56 -4.84 2.60
N LEU A 288 -17.33 -5.94 2.54
CA LEU A 288 -18.60 -5.97 1.83
C LEU A 288 -19.69 -5.26 2.64
N THR A 289 -20.60 -4.60 1.93
CA THR A 289 -21.82 -4.05 2.53
C THR A 289 -22.87 -5.15 2.60
N PRO A 290 -23.51 -5.36 3.75
CA PRO A 290 -24.63 -6.31 3.84
C PRO A 290 -25.82 -5.83 3.01
N SER A 291 -26.77 -6.72 2.74
CA SER A 291 -28.02 -6.42 2.06
C SER A 291 -28.81 -5.31 2.77
N ALA A 292 -29.48 -4.46 2.01
CA ALA A 292 -30.31 -3.40 2.56
C ALA A 292 -31.45 -3.91 3.49
N ASP A 293 -31.89 -5.16 3.26
CA ASP A 293 -32.97 -5.77 4.01
C ASP A 293 -32.52 -6.55 5.25
N SER A 294 -31.22 -6.89 5.35
CA SER A 294 -30.70 -7.71 6.45
C SER A 294 -29.20 -7.58 6.62
N LEU A 295 -28.75 -7.23 7.84
CA LEU A 295 -27.34 -7.22 8.23
C LEU A 295 -26.70 -8.62 8.26
N MET A 296 -27.51 -9.68 8.15
CA MET A 296 -27.08 -11.08 8.14
C MET A 296 -26.92 -11.66 6.73
N VAL A 297 -27.19 -10.89 5.68
CA VAL A 297 -27.15 -11.36 4.29
C VAL A 297 -26.19 -10.50 3.49
N TYR A 298 -25.31 -11.14 2.76
CA TYR A 298 -24.39 -10.49 1.82
C TYR A 298 -24.73 -10.97 0.41
N GLU A 299 -24.96 -10.03 -0.49
CA GLU A 299 -25.29 -10.26 -1.90
C GLU A 299 -24.06 -9.98 -2.77
N ASN A 300 -24.16 -10.34 -4.04
CA ASN A 300 -23.09 -10.16 -5.02
C ASN A 300 -21.79 -10.92 -4.68
N ILE A 301 -21.92 -12.06 -4.03
CA ILE A 301 -20.82 -12.99 -3.78
C ILE A 301 -20.46 -13.68 -5.11
N LEU A 302 -19.27 -13.36 -5.64
CA LEU A 302 -18.80 -13.90 -6.92
C LEU A 302 -18.41 -15.36 -6.79
N GLN A 303 -18.87 -16.20 -7.72
CA GLN A 303 -18.53 -17.63 -7.72
C GLN A 303 -17.03 -17.82 -7.92
N GLY A 304 -16.44 -18.71 -7.12
CA GLY A 304 -15.02 -19.04 -7.17
C GLY A 304 -14.09 -18.07 -6.47
N GLU A 305 -14.55 -16.89 -6.06
CA GLU A 305 -13.75 -15.93 -5.30
C GLU A 305 -13.69 -16.30 -3.82
N ALA A 306 -12.55 -16.00 -3.20
CA ALA A 306 -12.33 -16.25 -1.77
C ALA A 306 -12.79 -15.05 -0.94
N TYR A 307 -13.47 -15.35 0.16
CA TYR A 307 -13.95 -14.38 1.14
C TYR A 307 -13.52 -14.78 2.54
N THR A 308 -13.29 -13.79 3.39
CA THR A 308 -13.07 -14.01 4.82
C THR A 308 -14.16 -13.30 5.62
N TRP A 309 -14.42 -13.78 6.81
CA TRP A 309 -15.39 -13.17 7.69
C TRP A 309 -14.90 -13.15 9.14
N ASN A 310 -15.35 -12.15 9.87
CA ASN A 310 -15.17 -12.02 11.31
C ASN A 310 -16.53 -11.74 11.96
N ILE A 311 -16.81 -12.43 13.05
CA ILE A 311 -18.01 -12.24 13.87
C ILE A 311 -17.52 -11.90 15.28
N SER A 312 -17.90 -10.75 15.78
CA SER A 312 -17.47 -10.26 17.08
C SER A 312 -18.62 -9.70 17.91
N LYS A 313 -18.53 -9.85 19.21
CA LYS A 313 -19.39 -9.20 20.20
C LYS A 313 -18.62 -9.03 21.49
N TYR A 314 -18.74 -7.85 22.09
CA TYR A 314 -18.12 -7.56 23.37
C TYR A 314 -18.56 -8.56 24.46
N GLY A 315 -17.59 -9.14 25.18
CA GLY A 315 -17.84 -10.17 26.19
C GLY A 315 -17.98 -11.58 25.64
N TYR A 316 -17.68 -11.79 24.36
CA TYR A 316 -17.63 -13.09 23.69
C TYR A 316 -16.29 -13.26 22.97
N ILE A 317 -15.89 -14.50 22.76
CA ILE A 317 -14.72 -14.83 21.93
C ILE A 317 -15.11 -14.63 20.47
N SER A 318 -14.39 -13.78 19.74
CA SER A 318 -14.58 -13.55 18.30
C SER A 318 -14.38 -14.83 17.50
N LYS A 319 -15.09 -14.96 16.39
CA LYS A 319 -14.97 -16.10 15.49
C LYS A 319 -14.68 -15.62 14.08
N GLN A 320 -13.74 -16.27 13.45
CA GLN A 320 -13.29 -15.95 12.10
C GLN A 320 -13.39 -17.19 11.21
N GLY A 321 -13.46 -16.96 9.91
CA GLY A 321 -13.45 -18.04 8.94
C GLY A 321 -13.35 -17.53 7.51
N SER A 322 -13.40 -18.45 6.57
CA SER A 322 -13.37 -18.17 5.15
C SER A 322 -14.38 -19.03 4.40
N PHE A 323 -14.75 -18.60 3.20
CA PHE A 323 -15.55 -19.40 2.27
C PHE A 323 -15.20 -19.03 0.83
N THR A 324 -15.53 -19.91 -0.09
CA THR A 324 -15.48 -19.64 -1.54
C THR A 324 -16.90 -19.37 -2.03
N GLY A 325 -17.05 -18.32 -2.81
CA GLY A 325 -18.35 -17.96 -3.38
C GLY A 325 -18.91 -19.09 -4.26
N GLY A 326 -20.20 -19.37 -4.10
CA GLY A 326 -20.88 -20.48 -4.78
C GLY A 326 -20.79 -21.84 -4.08
N GLU A 327 -19.87 -22.03 -3.14
CA GLU A 327 -19.74 -23.28 -2.38
C GLU A 327 -20.60 -23.31 -1.11
N VAL A 328 -20.87 -22.12 -0.54
CA VAL A 328 -21.59 -21.98 0.74
C VAL A 328 -22.67 -20.92 0.60
N SER A 329 -23.91 -21.28 0.98
CA SER A 329 -25.05 -20.33 1.04
C SER A 329 -25.38 -19.86 2.45
N ASP A 330 -25.02 -20.66 3.47
CA ASP A 330 -25.38 -20.41 4.85
C ASP A 330 -24.19 -20.70 5.78
N ILE A 331 -23.87 -19.74 6.62
CA ILE A 331 -22.82 -19.85 7.63
C ILE A 331 -23.47 -19.74 9.01
N THR A 332 -23.33 -20.78 9.83
CA THR A 332 -23.82 -20.77 11.21
C THR A 332 -22.65 -20.59 12.17
N ALA A 333 -22.78 -19.66 13.08
CA ALA A 333 -21.78 -19.40 14.10
C ALA A 333 -22.41 -19.13 15.46
N GLU A 334 -21.93 -19.81 16.48
CA GLU A 334 -22.21 -19.54 17.86
C GLU A 334 -20.96 -18.99 18.52
N LEU A 335 -21.05 -17.79 19.10
CA LEU A 335 -19.99 -17.18 19.86
C LEU A 335 -20.02 -17.71 21.29
N VAL A 336 -18.86 -18.08 21.80
CA VAL A 336 -18.74 -18.53 23.18
C VAL A 336 -18.61 -17.30 24.07
N LYS A 337 -19.51 -17.19 25.04
CA LYS A 337 -19.38 -16.13 26.06
C LYS A 337 -18.08 -16.38 26.83
N GLN A 338 -17.26 -15.35 26.89
CA GLN A 338 -16.06 -15.42 27.71
C GLN A 338 -16.49 -15.62 29.16
N ASP A 339 -15.84 -16.43 29.90
CA ASP A 339 -16.12 -16.94 31.22
C ASP A 339 -17.34 -16.31 31.96
N ALA A 340 -18.22 -17.17 32.49
CA ALA A 340 -19.46 -16.75 33.17
C ALA A 340 -19.27 -15.80 34.39
N THR A 341 -18.00 -15.58 34.79
CA THR A 341 -17.61 -14.70 35.91
C THR A 341 -17.04 -13.37 35.44
N GLN A 342 -17.11 -13.04 34.16
CA GLN A 342 -16.62 -11.74 33.67
C GLN A 342 -17.28 -10.58 34.43
N PRO A 343 -16.48 -9.54 34.74
CA PRO A 343 -17.03 -8.34 35.28
C PRO A 343 -18.06 -7.74 34.34
N GLU A 344 -19.24 -7.47 34.84
CA GLU A 344 -20.24 -6.71 34.12
C GLU A 344 -19.73 -5.28 33.93
N ILE A 345 -19.51 -4.89 32.66
CA ILE A 345 -19.02 -3.56 32.33
C ILE A 345 -20.18 -2.56 32.41
N THR A 346 -19.97 -1.47 33.09
CA THR A 346 -20.94 -0.40 33.29
C THR A 346 -20.39 0.93 32.78
N ASP A 347 -21.26 1.94 32.59
CA ASP A 347 -20.87 3.31 32.22
C ASP A 347 -19.92 4.00 33.22
N ASN A 348 -19.77 3.44 34.43
CA ASN A 348 -18.88 3.94 35.45
C ASN A 348 -17.48 3.27 35.44
N ASP A 349 -17.28 2.33 34.58
CA ASP A 349 -16.00 1.65 34.39
C ASP A 349 -15.05 2.45 33.49
N TRP A 350 -13.78 2.10 33.51
CA TRP A 350 -12.73 2.72 32.69
C TRP A 350 -11.90 1.60 32.06
N ILE A 351 -12.25 1.22 30.83
CA ILE A 351 -11.85 -0.07 30.26
C ILE A 351 -10.57 -0.05 29.41
N ASN A 352 -10.12 1.14 28.99
CA ASN A 352 -8.92 1.29 28.16
C ASN A 352 -8.39 2.73 28.22
N PHE A 353 -7.42 3.06 27.37
CA PHE A 353 -6.94 4.43 27.20
C PHE A 353 -8.10 5.35 26.79
N GLN A 354 -8.30 6.46 27.55
CA GLN A 354 -9.43 7.38 27.37
C GLN A 354 -10.82 6.71 27.31
N ASN A 355 -10.97 5.59 27.99
CA ASN A 355 -12.22 4.90 28.31
C ASN A 355 -13.05 4.31 27.16
N SER A 356 -12.73 4.51 25.90
CA SER A 356 -13.54 4.00 24.81
C SER A 356 -12.72 3.65 23.58
N ASP A 357 -13.27 2.86 22.68
CA ASP A 357 -12.65 2.54 21.38
C ASP A 357 -12.43 3.78 20.50
N THR A 358 -13.18 4.85 20.78
CA THR A 358 -13.04 6.14 20.10
C THR A 358 -12.17 7.12 20.87
N ASN A 359 -11.56 6.69 22.00
CA ASN A 359 -10.68 7.50 22.86
C ASN A 359 -11.32 8.84 23.31
N ASN A 360 -12.60 8.84 23.65
CA ASN A 360 -13.34 10.07 23.95
C ASN A 360 -13.22 10.56 25.42
N GLY A 361 -12.70 9.74 26.32
CA GLY A 361 -12.46 10.10 27.72
C GLY A 361 -13.71 10.40 28.55
N ILE A 362 -14.89 9.95 28.13
CA ILE A 362 -16.16 10.21 28.82
C ILE A 362 -16.48 9.07 29.80
N THR A 363 -16.92 9.40 30.99
CA THR A 363 -17.41 8.46 32.00
C THR A 363 -18.71 8.97 32.63
N GLY A 364 -19.58 8.04 33.04
CA GLY A 364 -20.76 8.34 33.85
C GLY A 364 -20.46 8.57 35.36
N SER A 365 -19.21 8.39 35.79
CA SER A 365 -18.83 8.54 37.18
C SER A 365 -18.86 9.99 37.63
N SER A 366 -19.38 10.22 38.83
CA SER A 366 -19.32 11.52 39.52
C SER A 366 -17.87 11.86 39.88
N THR A 367 -17.49 13.10 39.70
CA THR A 367 -16.19 13.63 40.16
C THR A 367 -16.37 14.53 41.34
N PRO A 368 -15.37 14.63 42.27
CA PRO A 368 -15.41 15.59 43.35
C PRO A 368 -15.56 17.01 42.83
N THR A 369 -16.47 17.78 43.42
CA THR A 369 -16.74 19.19 43.04
C THR A 369 -16.06 20.20 43.92
N SER A 370 -15.50 19.77 45.07
CA SER A 370 -14.75 20.63 46.00
C SER A 370 -13.66 19.83 46.73
N ALA A 371 -12.69 20.54 47.29
CA ALA A 371 -11.64 19.93 48.11
C ALA A 371 -12.22 19.19 49.33
N ASP A 372 -13.30 19.71 49.93
CA ASP A 372 -13.94 19.11 51.11
C ASP A 372 -14.63 17.78 50.79
N SER A 373 -14.97 17.52 49.54
CA SER A 373 -15.54 16.25 49.09
C SER A 373 -14.49 15.22 48.67
N THR A 374 -13.21 15.57 48.76
CA THR A 374 -12.10 14.71 48.32
C THR A 374 -11.43 14.10 49.53
N LEU A 375 -11.68 12.81 49.79
CA LEU A 375 -11.08 12.06 50.88
C LEU A 375 -10.23 10.90 50.35
N LEU A 376 -9.08 10.66 51.02
CA LEU A 376 -8.30 9.44 50.76
C LEU A 376 -9.13 8.24 51.21
N LYS A 377 -9.54 7.39 50.27
CA LYS A 377 -10.33 6.21 50.54
C LYS A 377 -9.47 5.03 50.99
N TRP A 378 -8.40 4.79 50.26
CA TRP A 378 -7.42 3.76 50.56
C TRP A 378 -6.09 4.05 49.86
N ASN A 379 -5.02 3.37 50.28
CA ASN A 379 -3.76 3.30 49.56
C ASN A 379 -3.21 1.88 49.65
N THR A 380 -2.57 1.41 48.56
CA THR A 380 -2.01 0.06 48.48
C THR A 380 -0.61 0.14 47.89
N ARG A 381 0.34 -0.51 48.54
CA ARG A 381 1.72 -0.57 48.04
C ARG A 381 1.85 -1.70 47.04
N ILE A 382 2.23 -1.35 45.79
CA ILE A 382 2.46 -2.28 44.70
C ILE A 382 3.83 -1.97 44.07
N GLY A 383 4.64 -3.00 43.84
CA GLY A 383 5.94 -2.88 43.23
C GLY A 383 7.01 -2.19 44.07
N VAL A 384 8.25 -2.28 43.63
CA VAL A 384 9.44 -1.69 44.30
C VAL A 384 10.43 -1.23 43.22
N GLY A 385 10.93 0.00 43.38
CA GLY A 385 11.90 0.57 42.41
C GLY A 385 11.28 1.21 41.19
N TRP A 386 12.10 1.82 40.33
CA TRP A 386 11.60 2.57 39.19
C TRP A 386 11.05 1.68 38.07
N GLU A 387 11.61 0.48 37.87
CA GLU A 387 11.10 -0.51 36.92
C GLU A 387 9.75 -1.11 37.30
N ALA A 388 9.35 -0.93 38.57
CA ALA A 388 8.08 -1.37 39.09
C ALA A 388 7.06 -0.22 39.19
N ALA A 389 7.20 0.83 38.40
CA ALA A 389 6.19 1.88 38.28
C ALA A 389 4.82 1.26 37.93
N ILE A 390 3.76 1.84 38.48
CA ILE A 390 2.39 1.33 38.32
C ILE A 390 1.76 1.98 37.10
N THR A 391 1.15 1.19 36.22
CA THR A 391 0.39 1.69 35.07
C THR A 391 -0.83 2.50 35.51
N PRO A 392 -1.35 3.41 34.66
CA PRO A 392 -2.68 3.96 34.87
C PRO A 392 -3.70 2.83 35.10
N PRO A 393 -4.67 3.01 36.02
CA PRO A 393 -5.60 1.94 36.36
C PRO A 393 -6.70 1.75 35.33
N LEU A 394 -7.12 0.50 35.12
CA LEU A 394 -8.44 0.18 34.59
C LEU A 394 -9.42 -0.07 35.70
N ILE A 395 -10.68 0.20 35.45
CA ILE A 395 -11.78 -0.12 36.39
C ILE A 395 -12.78 -0.99 35.63
N LEU A 396 -12.95 -2.22 36.10
CA LEU A 396 -13.82 -3.22 35.47
C LEU A 396 -14.65 -3.88 36.55
N GLY A 397 -15.99 -3.74 36.49
CA GLY A 397 -16.94 -4.47 37.33
C GLY A 397 -16.65 -4.42 38.82
N GLY A 398 -16.25 -3.27 39.34
CA GLY A 398 -15.96 -3.11 40.79
C GLY A 398 -14.54 -3.46 41.22
N ALA A 399 -13.66 -3.85 40.32
CA ALA A 399 -12.24 -4.07 40.56
C ALA A 399 -11.37 -3.04 39.83
N VAL A 400 -10.19 -2.78 40.41
CA VAL A 400 -9.13 -1.97 39.80
C VAL A 400 -8.05 -2.91 39.31
N TYR A 401 -7.63 -2.73 38.03
CA TYR A 401 -6.53 -3.48 37.44
C TYR A 401 -5.38 -2.55 37.15
N VAL A 402 -4.19 -2.92 37.56
CA VAL A 402 -2.94 -2.23 37.28
C VAL A 402 -1.85 -3.25 36.97
N ALA A 403 -0.85 -2.85 36.22
CA ALA A 403 0.36 -3.66 36.05
C ALA A 403 1.57 -2.94 36.68
N SER A 404 2.52 -3.71 37.17
CA SER A 404 3.79 -3.21 37.69
C SER A 404 4.87 -4.28 37.54
N GLY A 405 6.02 -3.93 36.96
CA GLY A 405 7.08 -4.89 36.64
C GLY A 405 6.57 -5.97 35.70
N GLN A 406 6.56 -7.19 36.17
CA GLN A 406 6.10 -8.38 35.38
C GLN A 406 4.78 -8.95 35.90
N PHE A 407 3.97 -8.17 36.58
CA PHE A 407 2.73 -8.67 37.17
C PHE A 407 1.56 -7.72 36.93
N ILE A 408 0.37 -8.29 36.77
CA ILE A 408 -0.91 -7.59 36.80
C ILE A 408 -1.56 -7.88 38.16
N TYR A 409 -2.09 -6.82 38.78
CA TYR A 409 -2.78 -6.88 40.06
C TYR A 409 -4.24 -6.48 39.87
N LYS A 410 -5.13 -7.27 40.50
CA LYS A 410 -6.55 -7.00 40.64
C LYS A 410 -6.84 -6.60 42.08
N LEU A 411 -7.38 -5.42 42.28
CA LEU A 411 -7.69 -4.89 43.61
C LEU A 411 -9.20 -4.64 43.74
N ASP A 412 -9.70 -4.76 44.96
CA ASP A 412 -11.03 -4.29 45.30
C ASP A 412 -11.12 -2.76 45.19
N LYS A 413 -12.07 -2.24 44.43
CA LYS A 413 -12.25 -0.79 44.18
C LYS A 413 -12.55 0.00 45.47
N ASN A 414 -13.14 -0.64 46.47
CA ASN A 414 -13.58 0.03 47.68
C ASN A 414 -12.55 0.00 48.80
N THR A 415 -11.76 -1.07 48.89
CA THR A 415 -10.83 -1.29 50.00
C THR A 415 -9.36 -1.17 49.57
N GLY A 416 -9.05 -1.32 48.30
CA GLY A 416 -7.69 -1.39 47.76
C GLY A 416 -6.98 -2.71 48.10
N GLU A 417 -7.67 -3.71 48.63
CA GLU A 417 -7.11 -5.03 48.88
C GLU A 417 -6.73 -5.72 47.55
N ILE A 418 -5.55 -6.33 47.51
CA ILE A 418 -5.12 -7.14 46.36
C ILE A 418 -5.90 -8.45 46.38
N LEU A 419 -6.86 -8.58 45.47
CA LEU A 419 -7.69 -9.77 45.32
C LEU A 419 -6.96 -10.89 44.57
N GLN A 420 -6.12 -10.52 43.60
CA GLN A 420 -5.40 -11.48 42.78
C GLN A 420 -4.15 -10.85 42.15
N THR A 421 -3.12 -11.67 41.96
CA THR A 421 -1.91 -11.32 41.21
C THR A 421 -1.79 -12.29 40.04
N SER A 422 -1.41 -11.82 38.85
CA SER A 422 -1.21 -12.66 37.67
C SER A 422 -0.03 -13.62 37.82
N GLU A 423 0.03 -14.58 36.92
CA GLU A 423 1.30 -15.26 36.61
C GLU A 423 2.32 -14.21 36.16
N GLN A 424 3.60 -14.56 36.25
CA GLN A 424 4.67 -13.69 35.78
C GLN A 424 4.57 -13.49 34.24
N LEU A 425 4.48 -12.23 33.79
CA LEU A 425 4.52 -11.90 32.38
C LEU A 425 5.88 -12.24 31.77
N SER A 426 5.91 -12.48 30.47
CA SER A 426 7.14 -12.83 29.72
C SER A 426 8.14 -11.68 29.63
N GLY A 427 7.75 -10.45 29.94
CA GLY A 427 8.60 -9.27 29.98
C GLY A 427 8.10 -8.20 30.93
N ASN A 428 8.94 -7.22 31.23
CA ASN A 428 8.55 -6.07 32.05
C ASN A 428 7.60 -5.15 31.27
N MET A 429 6.64 -4.56 31.99
CA MET A 429 5.88 -3.42 31.46
C MET A 429 6.81 -2.28 31.11
N GLN A 430 6.63 -1.72 29.89
CA GLN A 430 7.50 -0.65 29.42
C GLN A 430 7.04 0.71 30.00
N TYR A 431 7.88 1.29 30.84
CA TYR A 431 7.71 2.63 31.45
C TYR A 431 6.40 2.89 32.19
N ALA A 432 5.47 1.93 32.25
CA ALA A 432 4.20 2.01 32.97
C ALA A 432 3.35 3.28 32.71
N MET A 433 3.53 3.92 31.56
CA MET A 433 2.78 5.13 31.19
C MET A 433 1.46 4.84 30.49
N ILE A 434 1.36 3.66 29.89
CA ILE A 434 0.20 3.23 29.12
C ILE A 434 -0.62 2.26 29.97
N PRO A 435 -1.95 2.45 30.11
CA PRO A 435 -2.79 1.50 30.81
C PRO A 435 -2.84 0.16 30.10
N LEU A 436 -3.23 -0.87 30.83
CA LEU A 436 -3.74 -2.09 30.20
C LEU A 436 -4.94 -1.72 29.31
N THR A 437 -5.22 -2.55 28.33
CA THR A 437 -6.46 -2.44 27.54
C THR A 437 -7.30 -3.67 27.79
N TYR A 438 -8.60 -3.50 27.96
CA TYR A 438 -9.53 -4.60 28.12
C TYR A 438 -10.42 -4.75 26.90
N ALA A 439 -10.51 -5.95 26.37
CA ALA A 439 -11.54 -6.34 25.40
C ALA A 439 -11.77 -7.86 25.46
N GLU A 440 -12.97 -8.29 25.14
CA GLU A 440 -13.35 -9.71 25.02
C GLU A 440 -12.91 -10.59 26.20
N GLY A 441 -12.94 -10.05 27.42
CA GLY A 441 -12.53 -10.77 28.63
C GLY A 441 -11.02 -10.89 28.83
N MET A 442 -10.23 -10.21 28.02
CA MET A 442 -8.77 -10.20 28.07
C MET A 442 -8.23 -8.84 28.50
N LEU A 443 -7.09 -8.86 29.15
CA LEU A 443 -6.24 -7.71 29.39
C LEU A 443 -5.02 -7.79 28.49
N PHE A 444 -4.76 -6.75 27.76
CA PHE A 444 -3.58 -6.65 26.91
C PHE A 444 -2.51 -5.82 27.60
N ALA A 445 -1.37 -6.43 27.83
CA ALA A 445 -0.21 -5.83 28.49
C ALA A 445 0.91 -5.57 27.47
N GLN A 446 1.40 -4.34 27.44
CA GLN A 446 2.55 -3.94 26.61
C GLN A 446 3.84 -4.24 27.37
N ILE A 447 4.61 -5.20 26.89
CA ILE A 447 5.85 -5.67 27.50
C ILE A 447 7.08 -5.38 26.65
N GLY A 448 8.26 -5.56 27.22
CA GLY A 448 9.52 -5.33 26.52
C GLY A 448 9.70 -6.15 25.25
N GLY A 449 10.55 -5.66 24.36
CA GLY A 449 10.82 -6.33 23.07
C GLY A 449 9.79 -6.06 21.99
N GLY A 450 8.94 -5.04 22.15
CA GLY A 450 7.90 -4.72 21.18
C GLY A 450 6.78 -5.77 21.14
N GLN A 451 6.43 -6.34 22.29
CA GLN A 451 5.47 -7.44 22.41
C GLN A 451 4.22 -7.03 23.17
N ILE A 452 3.12 -7.67 22.85
CA ILE A 452 1.86 -7.61 23.59
C ILE A 452 1.60 -8.99 24.19
N GLN A 453 1.23 -9.04 25.46
CA GLN A 453 0.79 -10.28 26.10
C GLN A 453 -0.68 -10.16 26.53
N ALA A 454 -1.49 -11.11 26.11
CA ALA A 454 -2.88 -11.22 26.53
C ALA A 454 -3.00 -12.09 27.78
N VAL A 455 -3.81 -11.62 28.71
CA VAL A 455 -4.07 -12.28 29.98
C VAL A 455 -5.58 -12.32 30.21
N SER A 456 -6.12 -13.42 30.69
CA SER A 456 -7.53 -13.49 31.06
C SER A 456 -7.85 -12.47 32.16
N ALA A 457 -8.83 -11.61 31.99
CA ALA A 457 -9.25 -10.62 32.97
C ALA A 457 -9.84 -11.26 34.25
N THR A 458 -10.32 -12.50 34.16
CA THR A 458 -10.92 -13.23 35.28
C THR A 458 -9.87 -14.03 36.04
N SER A 459 -9.12 -14.91 35.35
CA SER A 459 -8.16 -15.80 36.01
C SER A 459 -6.77 -15.22 36.14
N LEU A 460 -6.46 -14.11 35.47
CA LEU A 460 -5.14 -13.50 35.29
C LEU A 460 -4.07 -14.46 34.78
N LYS A 461 -4.49 -15.53 34.07
CA LYS A 461 -3.58 -16.45 33.35
C LYS A 461 -3.26 -15.93 31.97
N SER A 462 -2.02 -16.16 31.54
CA SER A 462 -1.58 -15.87 30.19
C SER A 462 -2.34 -16.69 29.16
N LEU A 463 -2.71 -16.06 28.05
CA LEU A 463 -3.42 -16.68 26.93
C LEU A 463 -2.50 -16.80 25.72
N TRP A 464 -1.95 -15.68 25.28
CA TRP A 464 -1.04 -15.62 24.14
C TRP A 464 -0.05 -14.45 24.29
N ILE A 465 1.03 -14.50 23.50
CA ILE A 465 2.01 -13.43 23.37
C ILE A 465 2.26 -13.13 21.89
N SER A 466 2.43 -11.86 21.52
CA SER A 466 2.76 -11.53 20.12
C SER A 466 4.22 -11.89 19.79
N GLU A 467 4.51 -12.02 18.49
CA GLU A 467 5.88 -11.99 18.00
C GLU A 467 6.63 -10.75 18.50
N SER A 468 7.95 -10.83 18.62
CA SER A 468 8.76 -9.68 19.01
C SER A 468 9.02 -8.78 17.80
N LEU A 469 8.61 -7.52 17.88
CA LEU A 469 8.85 -6.50 16.85
C LEU A 469 10.04 -5.58 17.19
N GLY A 470 10.65 -5.81 18.35
CA GLY A 470 11.73 -4.98 18.86
C GLY A 470 11.26 -3.64 19.42
N GLY A 471 12.14 -2.97 20.15
CA GLY A 471 11.87 -1.65 20.70
C GLY A 471 10.89 -1.63 21.87
N GLN A 472 10.24 -0.50 22.04
CA GLN A 472 9.34 -0.18 23.14
C GLN A 472 7.91 -0.06 22.63
N THR A 473 6.96 -0.65 23.36
CA THR A 473 5.53 -0.53 23.10
C THR A 473 4.98 0.65 23.91
N LEU A 474 4.99 1.84 23.33
CA LEU A 474 4.57 3.08 24.00
C LEU A 474 3.31 3.72 23.40
N SER A 475 2.79 3.19 22.31
CA SER A 475 1.53 3.63 21.71
C SER A 475 0.36 2.95 22.42
N PRO A 476 -0.68 3.68 22.87
CA PRO A 476 -1.86 3.05 23.46
C PRO A 476 -2.49 2.01 22.52
N ILE A 477 -2.93 0.91 23.10
CA ILE A 477 -3.64 -0.13 22.36
C ILE A 477 -5.07 0.34 22.08
N THR A 478 -5.47 0.31 20.81
CA THR A 478 -6.86 0.50 20.38
C THR A 478 -7.46 -0.85 20.00
N TYR A 479 -8.63 -1.17 20.50
CA TYR A 479 -9.38 -2.38 20.13
C TYR A 479 -10.52 -2.02 19.17
N LYS A 480 -10.73 -2.85 18.16
CA LYS A 480 -11.93 -2.78 17.29
C LYS A 480 -12.23 -4.15 16.67
N ASP A 481 -13.47 -4.60 16.79
CA ASP A 481 -14.06 -5.75 16.07
C ASP A 481 -13.15 -7.01 16.04
N GLY A 482 -12.61 -7.41 17.20
CA GLY A 482 -11.75 -8.60 17.34
C GLY A 482 -10.27 -8.40 17.03
N TYR A 483 -9.83 -7.14 16.83
CA TYR A 483 -8.43 -6.80 16.59
C TYR A 483 -7.94 -5.72 17.53
N ILE A 484 -6.64 -5.74 17.80
CA ILE A 484 -5.95 -4.66 18.51
C ILE A 484 -4.88 -4.05 17.59
N TYR A 485 -4.68 -2.74 17.79
CA TYR A 485 -3.75 -1.92 17.03
C TYR A 485 -2.86 -1.15 17.98
N THR A 486 -1.56 -1.16 17.74
CA THR A 486 -0.59 -0.40 18.54
C THR A 486 0.72 -0.24 17.79
N GLY A 487 1.64 0.54 18.33
CA GLY A 487 2.92 0.83 17.70
C GLY A 487 4.11 0.67 18.63
N THR A 488 5.27 0.49 18.02
CA THR A 488 6.57 0.44 18.71
C THR A 488 7.46 1.60 18.30
N TRP A 489 8.37 1.95 19.19
CA TRP A 489 9.49 2.85 18.93
C TRP A 489 10.81 2.15 19.28
N ASN A 490 11.78 2.19 18.40
CA ASN A 490 13.09 1.57 18.62
C ASN A 490 14.14 2.60 19.02
N SER A 491 14.39 3.55 18.12
CA SER A 491 15.32 4.66 18.29
C SER A 491 15.10 5.68 17.17
N GLU A 492 15.76 6.82 17.24
CA GLU A 492 15.72 7.84 16.17
C GLU A 492 16.27 7.33 14.82
N THR A 493 17.03 6.24 14.83
CA THR A 493 17.68 5.69 13.62
C THR A 493 17.16 4.34 13.18
N THR A 494 16.41 3.65 14.04
CA THR A 494 15.86 2.31 13.78
C THR A 494 14.35 2.37 13.69
N ALA A 495 13.79 1.87 12.59
CA ALA A 495 12.36 1.88 12.38
C ALA A 495 11.60 1.14 13.50
N GLY A 496 10.51 1.73 13.95
CA GLY A 496 9.48 1.07 14.73
C GLY A 496 8.34 0.57 13.83
N SER A 497 7.44 -0.20 14.40
CA SER A 497 6.32 -0.82 13.68
C SER A 497 4.99 -0.38 14.27
N TYR A 498 4.01 -0.04 13.43
CA TYR A 498 2.59 -0.02 13.79
C TYR A 498 1.94 -1.29 13.25
N PHE A 499 1.17 -1.99 14.06
CA PHE A 499 0.74 -3.34 13.73
C PHE A 499 -0.65 -3.70 14.27
N CYS A 500 -1.23 -4.72 13.66
CA CYS A 500 -2.52 -5.30 13.99
C CYS A 500 -2.35 -6.74 14.45
N LEU A 501 -3.07 -7.11 15.49
CA LEU A 501 -3.17 -8.49 16.00
C LEU A 501 -4.63 -8.89 16.17
N SER A 502 -4.98 -10.10 15.77
CA SER A 502 -6.23 -10.74 16.18
C SER A 502 -6.19 -11.01 17.69
N VAL A 503 -7.28 -10.73 18.41
CA VAL A 503 -7.34 -10.99 19.86
C VAL A 503 -7.73 -12.43 20.19
N THR A 504 -8.24 -13.19 19.23
CA THR A 504 -8.70 -14.57 19.43
C THR A 504 -7.55 -15.46 19.86
N ASP A 505 -7.74 -16.21 20.96
CA ASP A 505 -6.88 -17.35 21.30
C ASP A 505 -7.20 -18.49 20.31
N GLU A 506 -6.31 -18.70 19.33
CA GLU A 506 -6.54 -19.63 18.22
C GLU A 506 -6.21 -21.08 18.60
N ASP A 507 -5.36 -21.27 19.60
CA ASP A 507 -5.02 -22.58 20.15
C ASP A 507 -5.05 -22.60 21.67
N PRO A 508 -6.25 -22.67 22.29
CA PRO A 508 -6.38 -22.74 23.74
C PRO A 508 -5.80 -24.01 24.38
N SER A 509 -5.36 -24.96 23.57
CA SER A 509 -4.67 -26.17 24.05
C SER A 509 -3.20 -25.91 24.39
N THR A 510 -2.60 -24.89 23.83
CA THR A 510 -1.25 -24.44 24.19
C THR A 510 -1.30 -23.47 25.35
N GLY A 511 -0.36 -23.54 26.27
CA GLY A 511 -0.34 -22.68 27.44
C GLY A 511 -0.11 -21.20 27.13
N ILE A 512 0.69 -20.91 26.13
CA ILE A 512 0.92 -19.55 25.58
C ILE A 512 1.19 -19.70 24.08
N GLU A 513 0.27 -19.23 23.27
CA GLU A 513 0.38 -19.15 21.83
C GLU A 513 1.26 -17.94 21.41
N ILE A 514 2.03 -18.08 20.33
CA ILE A 514 2.74 -16.93 19.71
C ILE A 514 1.90 -16.41 18.56
N LYS A 515 1.39 -15.18 18.71
CA LYS A 515 0.60 -14.50 17.69
C LYS A 515 1.47 -13.74 16.70
N HIS A 516 1.18 -13.89 15.42
CA HIS A 516 1.79 -13.11 14.36
C HIS A 516 0.91 -11.92 13.98
N CYS A 517 1.57 -10.83 13.53
CA CYS A 517 0.85 -9.66 13.05
C CYS A 517 0.01 -10.00 11.82
N THR A 518 -1.24 -9.57 11.80
CA THR A 518 -2.10 -9.62 10.62
C THR A 518 -1.52 -8.74 9.51
N TRP A 519 -1.07 -7.53 9.90
CA TRP A 519 -0.33 -6.60 9.06
C TRP A 519 0.55 -5.68 9.92
N LYS A 520 1.55 -5.03 9.30
CA LYS A 520 2.40 -4.04 9.96
C LYS A 520 2.97 -3.01 9.01
N TYR A 521 3.17 -1.79 9.50
CA TYR A 521 3.89 -0.69 8.88
C TYR A 521 5.16 -0.38 9.63
N ASN A 522 6.24 -0.07 8.91
CA ASN A 522 7.49 0.36 9.51
C ASN A 522 7.76 1.81 9.15
N HIS A 523 8.18 2.60 10.14
CA HIS A 523 8.59 3.99 9.96
C HIS A 523 9.83 4.30 10.79
N LYS A 524 10.76 5.09 10.23
CA LYS A 524 12.05 5.41 10.88
C LYS A 524 11.86 6.07 12.25
N GLY A 525 10.91 6.99 12.39
CA GLY A 525 10.61 7.62 13.66
C GLY A 525 9.88 6.74 14.65
N GLY A 526 9.34 5.60 14.18
CA GLY A 526 8.50 4.75 15.01
C GLY A 526 7.13 5.35 15.32
N PHE A 527 6.47 4.76 16.31
CA PHE A 527 5.11 5.10 16.72
C PHE A 527 5.01 5.04 18.24
N TYR A 528 4.89 6.18 18.90
CA TYR A 528 4.71 6.22 20.34
C TYR A 528 3.85 7.40 20.79
N TRP A 529 3.34 7.31 22.03
CA TRP A 529 2.49 8.27 22.72
C TRP A 529 1.11 8.50 22.12
N ALA A 530 0.93 8.45 20.82
CA ALA A 530 -0.34 8.67 20.15
C ALA A 530 -1.15 7.37 20.07
N GLY A 531 -2.39 7.41 20.51
CA GLY A 531 -3.37 6.36 20.20
C GLY A 531 -3.82 6.46 18.77
N SER A 532 -4.65 5.50 18.34
CA SER A 532 -5.29 5.50 17.05
C SER A 532 -6.81 5.66 17.17
N TYR A 533 -7.44 6.07 16.10
CA TYR A 533 -8.88 5.99 15.92
C TYR A 533 -9.20 4.82 14.99
N ALA A 534 -10.06 3.92 15.42
CA ALA A 534 -10.51 2.78 14.64
C ALA A 534 -12.02 2.84 14.39
N SER A 535 -12.41 2.81 13.10
CA SER A 535 -13.77 2.47 12.67
C SER A 535 -13.83 1.01 12.25
N SER A 536 -14.97 0.54 11.75
CA SER A 536 -15.05 -0.81 11.18
C SER A 536 -14.24 -0.96 9.88
N ASP A 537 -13.99 0.11 9.16
CA ASP A 537 -13.43 0.09 7.81
C ASP A 537 -12.02 0.67 7.74
N TYR A 538 -11.72 1.66 8.57
CA TYR A 538 -10.42 2.33 8.54
C TYR A 538 -9.87 2.63 9.92
N LEU A 539 -8.55 2.68 9.99
CA LEU A 539 -7.75 3.04 11.14
C LEU A 539 -6.91 4.27 10.81
N VAL A 540 -6.90 5.26 11.70
CA VAL A 540 -6.04 6.45 11.57
C VAL A 540 -5.03 6.47 12.71
N PHE A 541 -3.74 6.57 12.37
CA PHE A 541 -2.63 6.65 13.32
C PHE A 541 -1.47 7.48 12.77
N GLY A 542 -0.64 8.03 13.65
CA GLY A 542 0.50 8.88 13.27
C GLY A 542 1.83 8.25 13.63
N SER A 543 2.86 8.52 12.82
CA SER A 543 4.26 8.23 13.15
C SER A 543 4.96 9.45 13.75
N ASP A 544 6.13 9.22 14.33
CA ASP A 544 7.12 10.25 14.66
C ASP A 544 7.99 10.56 13.44
N ASP A 545 8.66 11.71 13.40
CA ASP A 545 9.55 12.09 12.30
C ASP A 545 10.96 11.47 12.41
N GLY A 546 11.30 10.89 13.56
CA GLY A 546 12.61 10.29 13.82
C GLY A 546 13.73 11.29 14.03
N SER A 547 13.40 12.51 14.47
CA SER A 547 14.37 13.57 14.74
C SER A 547 14.22 14.11 16.16
N SER A 548 15.30 14.03 16.95
CA SER A 548 15.35 14.63 18.28
C SER A 548 15.43 16.15 18.27
N GLU A 549 15.83 16.75 17.14
CA GLU A 549 16.08 18.20 17.01
C GLU A 549 15.21 18.89 15.96
N GLY A 550 14.30 18.16 15.30
CA GLY A 550 13.46 18.71 14.23
C GLY A 550 14.24 19.10 12.96
N THR A 551 15.43 18.57 12.79
CA THR A 551 16.35 18.87 11.67
C THR A 551 16.44 17.77 10.63
N ASP A 552 15.82 16.61 10.89
CA ASP A 552 15.81 15.50 9.95
C ASP A 552 14.85 15.80 8.78
N THR A 553 15.16 15.23 7.62
CA THR A 553 14.35 15.31 6.41
C THR A 553 13.16 14.35 6.41
N ASN A 554 13.09 13.43 7.39
CA ASN A 554 11.92 12.57 7.54
C ASN A 554 10.75 13.38 8.10
N SER A 555 9.58 13.16 7.55
CA SER A 555 8.34 13.77 8.04
C SER A 555 7.55 12.77 8.87
N ALA A 556 6.94 13.23 9.93
CA ALA A 556 5.87 12.49 10.59
C ALA A 556 4.73 12.28 9.57
N ILE A 557 4.18 11.07 9.56
CA ILE A 557 3.15 10.68 8.59
C ILE A 557 1.87 10.32 9.35
N LEU A 558 0.76 10.87 8.89
CA LEU A 558 -0.57 10.43 9.30
C LEU A 558 -1.06 9.38 8.30
N TYR A 559 -1.30 8.17 8.80
CA TYR A 559 -1.77 7.03 8.02
C TYR A 559 -3.27 6.89 8.16
N SER A 560 -3.95 6.58 7.05
CA SER A 560 -5.29 6.02 7.04
C SER A 560 -5.25 4.70 6.29
N VAL A 561 -5.54 3.61 6.98
CA VAL A 561 -5.43 2.25 6.43
C VAL A 561 -6.73 1.47 6.65
N ASN A 562 -6.98 0.50 5.78
CA ASN A 562 -8.03 -0.47 6.00
C ASN A 562 -7.72 -1.30 7.27
N THR A 563 -8.67 -1.43 8.18
CA THR A 563 -8.49 -2.10 9.47
C THR A 563 -8.08 -3.55 9.34
N HIS A 564 -8.58 -4.25 8.33
CA HIS A 564 -8.36 -5.69 8.13
C HIS A 564 -7.06 -5.99 7.38
N THR A 565 -6.80 -5.30 6.27
CA THR A 565 -5.64 -5.57 5.42
C THR A 565 -4.43 -4.71 5.72
N GLY A 566 -4.63 -3.58 6.38
CA GLY A 566 -3.59 -2.55 6.51
C GLY A 566 -3.29 -1.80 5.21
N LEU A 567 -4.03 -2.02 4.12
CA LEU A 567 -3.81 -1.26 2.88
C LEU A 567 -4.12 0.22 3.08
N LEU A 568 -3.29 1.08 2.51
CA LEU A 568 -3.48 2.53 2.59
C LEU A 568 -4.78 2.93 1.90
N CYS A 569 -5.70 3.54 2.66
CA CYS A 569 -6.88 4.17 2.10
C CYS A 569 -6.56 5.57 1.55
N HIS A 570 -5.79 6.37 2.30
CA HIS A 570 -5.33 7.71 1.92
C HIS A 570 -3.99 8.03 2.59
N LEU A 571 -3.08 8.65 1.85
CA LEU A 571 -1.90 9.32 2.41
C LEU A 571 -2.25 10.80 2.54
N ILE A 572 -2.34 11.29 3.77
CA ILE A 572 -2.43 12.72 4.06
C ILE A 572 -1.00 13.18 4.37
N HIS A 573 -0.42 13.92 3.44
CA HIS A 573 0.89 14.57 3.61
C HIS A 573 0.73 15.91 4.31
#